data_270ae7ae51dcd4bfba71c3e959b1b906
#
_entry.id   270ae7ae51dcd4bfba71c3e959b1b906
#
_cell.length_a   1.000
_cell.length_b   1.000
_cell.length_c   1.000
_cell.angle_alpha   90.00
_cell.angle_beta   90.00
_cell.angle_gamma   90.00
#
_symmetry.space_group_name_H-M   'P 1'
#
loop_
_entity.id
_entity.type
_entity.pdbx_description
1 polymer ?
#
loop_
_entity_poly.entity_id
_entity_poly.type
_entity_poly.pdbx_seq_one_letter_code
_entity_poly.pdbx_strand_id
1 'polypeptide(L)'
;MCGIAGQISADPNKIAANYPAYCRMQKSLARRGPDQRGIYLHGHAALIHARLAVVDLENGCQPMVLDQGGEKYILVYNGELYNTPELHAQLAALGHRFVSHSDTEVLLHAFAQWGPDCLEKLN
;
A
#
# COMPACT_ATOMS: atom_id res chain seq x y z
N MET A 1 -2.50 0.07 15.45
CA MET A 1 -3.05 0.49 14.13
C MET A 1 -1.98 1.23 13.37
N CYS A 2 -1.82 0.92 12.08
CA CYS A 2 -0.87 1.59 11.20
C CYS A 2 -1.14 3.10 11.08
N GLY A 3 -0.21 3.83 10.50
CA GLY A 3 -0.36 5.23 10.13
C GLY A 3 -0.03 5.43 8.67
N ILE A 4 -0.82 6.23 7.98
CA ILE A 4 -0.60 6.61 6.59
C ILE A 4 -0.54 8.13 6.45
N ALA A 5 0.30 8.60 5.53
CA ALA A 5 0.37 9.99 5.10
C ALA A 5 0.87 10.05 3.66
N GLY A 6 0.76 11.22 3.04
CA GLY A 6 1.26 11.39 1.68
C GLY A 6 1.01 12.78 1.13
N GLN A 7 1.48 12.97 -0.09
CA GLN A 7 1.26 14.17 -0.88
C GLN A 7 1.08 13.80 -2.34
N ILE A 8 0.16 14.49 -3.01
CA ILE A 8 0.03 14.50 -4.47
C ILE A 8 0.28 15.93 -4.95
N SER A 9 1.02 16.08 -6.04
CA SER A 9 1.32 17.39 -6.64
C SER A 9 1.28 17.31 -8.16
N ALA A 10 0.76 18.34 -8.80
CA ALA A 10 0.85 18.52 -10.25
C ALA A 10 2.30 18.73 -10.72
N ASP A 11 3.18 19.20 -9.83
CA ASP A 11 4.61 19.39 -10.08
C ASP A 11 5.42 18.29 -9.38
N PRO A 12 6.05 17.35 -10.15
CA PRO A 12 6.81 16.26 -9.57
C PRO A 12 8.07 16.74 -8.84
N ASN A 13 8.63 17.91 -9.20
CA ASN A 13 9.80 18.46 -8.51
C ASN A 13 9.48 18.83 -7.06
N LYS A 14 8.24 19.23 -6.76
CA LYS A 14 7.78 19.49 -5.39
C LYS A 14 7.75 18.22 -4.55
N ILE A 15 7.43 17.08 -5.15
CA ILE A 15 7.46 15.78 -4.45
C ILE A 15 8.89 15.47 -4.00
N ALA A 16 9.87 15.55 -4.89
CA ALA A 16 11.26 15.29 -4.55
C ALA A 16 11.81 16.29 -3.52
N ALA A 17 11.53 17.59 -3.71
CA ALA A 17 12.00 18.67 -2.83
C ALA A 17 11.46 18.57 -1.39
N ASN A 18 10.28 17.98 -1.20
CA ASN A 18 9.63 17.88 0.10
C ASN A 18 10.07 16.66 0.93
N TYR A 19 11.07 15.89 0.51
CA TYR A 19 11.50 14.69 1.23
C TYR A 19 11.74 14.90 2.75
N PRO A 20 12.37 16.01 3.21
CA PRO A 20 12.50 16.26 4.65
C PRO A 20 11.16 16.39 5.38
N ALA A 21 10.11 16.89 4.71
CA ALA A 21 8.76 16.94 5.28
C ALA A 21 8.17 15.53 5.44
N TYR A 22 8.38 14.65 4.48
CA TYR A 22 7.93 13.25 4.56
C TYR A 22 8.60 12.49 5.70
N CYS A 23 9.89 12.74 5.94
CA CYS A 23 10.59 12.18 7.10
C CYS A 23 9.96 12.66 8.43
N ARG A 24 9.54 13.91 8.52
CA ARG A 24 8.82 14.43 9.71
C ARG A 24 7.44 13.81 9.85
N MET A 25 6.68 13.66 8.76
CA MET A 25 5.39 12.97 8.77
C MET A 25 5.54 11.53 9.27
N GLN A 26 6.54 10.80 8.77
CA GLN A 26 6.82 9.43 9.20
C GLN A 26 7.15 9.36 10.70
N LYS A 27 7.95 10.29 11.23
CA LYS A 27 8.24 10.38 12.65
C LYS A 27 6.98 10.63 13.48
N SER A 28 6.08 11.49 13.02
CA SER A 28 4.81 11.76 13.69
C SER A 28 3.90 10.52 13.77
N LEU A 29 4.00 9.62 12.80
CA LEU A 29 3.24 8.37 12.74
C LEU A 29 3.88 7.24 13.58
N ALA A 30 5.08 7.42 14.11
CA ALA A 30 5.86 6.35 14.74
C ALA A 30 5.16 5.65 15.92
N ARG A 31 4.32 6.38 16.67
CA ARG A 31 3.53 5.81 17.77
C ARG A 31 2.39 4.90 17.30
N ARG A 32 1.91 5.09 16.09
CA ARG A 32 0.85 4.27 15.50
C ARG A 32 1.38 2.97 14.91
N GLY A 33 2.58 3.03 14.33
CA GLY A 33 3.22 1.89 13.68
C GLY A 33 4.71 1.85 14.00
N PRO A 34 5.09 1.22 15.13
CA PRO A 34 6.48 1.20 15.57
C PRO A 34 7.36 0.20 14.84
N ASP A 35 6.77 -0.82 14.19
CA ASP A 35 7.50 -2.01 13.74
C ASP A 35 8.22 -1.80 12.41
N GLN A 36 7.57 -1.15 11.45
CA GLN A 36 8.16 -0.86 10.14
C GLN A 36 7.77 0.53 9.65
N ARG A 37 8.60 1.10 8.79
CA ARG A 37 8.38 2.42 8.21
C ARG A 37 8.81 2.41 6.75
N GLY A 38 8.01 3.05 5.89
CA GLY A 38 8.30 3.20 4.49
C GLY A 38 7.94 4.59 3.95
N ILE A 39 8.74 5.06 3.01
CA ILE A 39 8.45 6.23 2.18
C ILE A 39 8.68 5.80 0.73
N TYR A 40 7.71 6.07 -0.12
CA TYR A 40 7.81 5.81 -1.54
C TYR A 40 7.51 7.08 -2.32
N LEU A 41 8.42 7.47 -3.20
CA LEU A 41 8.25 8.62 -4.08
C LEU A 41 8.16 8.13 -5.53
N HIS A 42 7.15 8.55 -6.23
CA HIS A 42 7.00 8.26 -7.66
C HIS A 42 6.25 9.38 -8.37
N GLY A 43 6.93 10.05 -9.30
CA GLY A 43 6.34 11.10 -10.12
C GLY A 43 5.63 12.16 -9.28
N HIS A 44 4.32 12.17 -9.32
CA HIS A 44 3.46 13.16 -8.70
C HIS A 44 3.00 12.80 -7.27
N ALA A 45 3.50 11.71 -6.69
CA ALA A 45 3.03 11.21 -5.40
C ALA A 45 4.17 10.87 -4.44
N ALA A 46 3.94 11.12 -3.16
CA ALA A 46 4.69 10.58 -2.04
C ALA A 46 3.72 9.80 -1.14
N LEU A 47 4.05 8.57 -0.81
CA LEU A 47 3.28 7.71 0.09
C LEU A 47 4.15 7.34 1.29
N ILE A 48 3.62 7.52 2.48
CA ILE A 48 4.31 7.28 3.75
C ILE A 48 3.51 6.31 4.58
N HIS A 49 4.18 5.31 5.13
CA HIS A 49 3.58 4.30 5.98
C HIS A 49 4.39 4.10 7.27
N ALA A 50 3.67 3.91 8.37
CA ALA A 50 4.19 3.42 9.64
C ALA A 50 3.35 2.21 10.05
N ARG A 51 3.97 1.04 10.12
CA ARG A 51 3.29 -0.24 10.29
C ARG A 51 3.29 -0.69 11.75
N LEU A 52 2.13 -1.13 12.20
CA LEU A 52 1.98 -2.07 13.30
C LEU A 52 1.78 -3.46 12.68
N ALA A 53 2.74 -4.33 12.84
CA ALA A 53 2.76 -5.63 12.19
C ALA A 53 1.92 -6.63 12.98
N VAL A 54 0.76 -7.00 12.45
CA VAL A 54 -0.16 -7.98 13.06
C VAL A 54 -0.21 -9.27 12.23
N VAL A 55 -0.26 -9.13 10.90
CA VAL A 55 -0.29 -10.24 9.94
C VAL A 55 0.91 -10.13 9.03
N ASP A 56 1.50 -11.27 8.67
CA ASP A 56 2.68 -11.39 7.81
C ASP A 56 3.81 -10.40 8.15
N LEU A 57 4.51 -10.71 9.23
CA LEU A 57 5.55 -9.85 9.81
C LEU A 57 6.67 -9.52 8.82
N GLU A 58 6.98 -10.46 7.91
CA GLU A 58 8.12 -10.34 7.00
C GLU A 58 7.76 -9.70 5.65
N ASN A 59 6.62 -10.11 5.06
CA ASN A 59 6.30 -9.74 3.67
C ASN A 59 5.23 -8.65 3.52
N GLY A 60 4.57 -8.25 4.61
CA GLY A 60 3.54 -7.20 4.58
C GLY A 60 4.07 -5.77 4.64
N CYS A 61 5.29 -5.51 4.17
CA CYS A 61 5.90 -4.17 4.18
C CYS A 61 5.12 -3.21 3.28
N GLN A 62 4.98 -1.97 3.76
CA GLN A 62 4.31 -0.90 3.01
C GLN A 62 5.18 0.39 3.00
N PRO A 63 5.08 1.23 1.96
CA PRO A 63 4.21 1.11 0.78
C PRO A 63 4.51 -0.15 -0.03
N MET A 64 3.44 -0.87 -0.42
CA MET A 64 3.56 -2.09 -1.22
C MET A 64 3.49 -1.74 -2.70
N VAL A 65 4.32 -2.39 -3.51
CA VAL A 65 4.44 -2.12 -4.95
C VAL A 65 4.13 -3.38 -5.74
N LEU A 66 3.34 -3.23 -6.79
CA LEU A 66 3.04 -4.25 -7.77
C LEU A 66 3.32 -3.72 -9.17
N ASP A 67 4.15 -4.42 -9.93
CA ASP A 67 4.34 -4.17 -11.36
C ASP A 67 3.52 -5.22 -12.15
N GLN A 68 2.49 -4.79 -12.86
CA GLN A 68 1.61 -5.67 -13.63
C GLN A 68 1.14 -5.02 -14.92
N GLY A 69 1.28 -5.73 -16.03
CA GLY A 69 0.81 -5.27 -17.34
C GLY A 69 1.51 -4.00 -17.84
N GLY A 70 2.74 -3.71 -17.39
CA GLY A 70 3.47 -2.48 -17.70
C GLY A 70 3.08 -1.29 -16.84
N GLU A 71 2.12 -1.46 -15.94
CA GLU A 71 1.68 -0.45 -14.98
C GLU A 71 2.27 -0.73 -13.60
N LYS A 72 2.54 0.33 -12.85
CA LYS A 72 3.03 0.27 -11.47
C LYS A 72 1.94 0.73 -10.51
N TYR A 73 1.56 -0.16 -9.61
CA TYR A 73 0.58 0.10 -8.56
C TYR A 73 1.29 0.20 -7.22
N ILE A 74 0.96 1.20 -6.43
CA ILE A 74 1.56 1.43 -5.11
C ILE A 74 0.43 1.67 -4.10
N LEU A 75 0.48 0.95 -2.97
CA LEU A 75 -0.54 1.02 -1.95
C LEU A 75 0.07 1.29 -0.57
N VAL A 76 -0.57 2.19 0.17
CA VAL A 76 -0.50 2.29 1.62
C VAL A 76 -1.90 2.04 2.17
N TYR A 77 -1.99 1.15 3.15
CA TYR A 77 -3.25 0.69 3.69
C TYR A 77 -3.23 0.64 5.22
N ASN A 78 -4.27 1.17 5.82
CA ASN A 78 -4.55 1.04 7.25
C ASN A 78 -5.98 0.57 7.42
N GLY A 79 -6.17 -0.71 7.49
CA GLY A 79 -7.46 -1.38 7.60
C GLY A 79 -7.27 -2.87 7.74
N GLU A 80 -8.37 -3.59 7.65
CA GLU A 80 -8.40 -5.04 7.62
C GLU A 80 -9.46 -5.48 6.62
N LEU A 81 -9.09 -6.39 5.72
CA LEU A 81 -9.97 -6.90 4.68
C LEU A 81 -10.47 -8.28 5.11
N TYR A 82 -11.74 -8.36 5.49
CA TYR A 82 -12.31 -9.59 6.08
C TYR A 82 -12.55 -10.70 5.07
N ASN A 83 -12.83 -10.37 3.82
CA ASN A 83 -13.03 -11.35 2.74
C ASN A 83 -11.76 -11.62 1.91
N THR A 84 -10.60 -11.48 2.53
CA THR A 84 -9.28 -11.76 1.90
C THR A 84 -9.21 -13.14 1.25
N PRO A 85 -9.64 -14.26 1.89
CA PRO A 85 -9.56 -15.58 1.28
C PRO A 85 -10.36 -15.73 0.00
N GLU A 86 -11.56 -15.16 -0.04
CA GLU A 86 -12.47 -15.21 -1.20
C GLU A 86 -11.89 -14.42 -2.37
N LEU A 87 -11.39 -13.20 -2.11
CA LEU A 87 -10.77 -12.36 -3.13
C LEU A 87 -9.46 -12.96 -3.64
N HIS A 88 -8.65 -13.51 -2.75
CA HIS A 88 -7.42 -14.22 -3.12
C HIS A 88 -7.73 -15.37 -4.10
N ALA A 89 -8.74 -16.19 -3.80
CA ALA A 89 -9.14 -17.30 -4.66
C ALA A 89 -9.63 -16.82 -6.03
N GLN A 90 -10.42 -15.76 -6.09
CA GLN A 90 -10.90 -15.16 -7.34
C GLN A 90 -9.74 -14.63 -8.19
N LEU A 91 -8.81 -13.88 -7.57
CA LEU A 91 -7.66 -13.30 -8.26
C LEU A 91 -6.67 -14.39 -8.73
N ALA A 92 -6.45 -15.42 -7.91
CA ALA A 92 -5.62 -16.56 -8.31
C ALA A 92 -6.19 -17.31 -9.53
N ALA A 93 -7.52 -17.47 -9.58
CA ALA A 93 -8.20 -18.04 -10.74
C ALA A 93 -8.06 -17.17 -12.01
N LEU A 94 -7.85 -15.86 -11.86
CA LEU A 94 -7.58 -14.93 -12.95
C LEU A 94 -6.08 -14.83 -13.31
N GLY A 95 -5.23 -15.63 -12.66
CA GLY A 95 -3.80 -15.73 -12.97
C GLY A 95 -2.89 -14.85 -12.11
N HIS A 96 -3.42 -14.17 -11.09
CA HIS A 96 -2.58 -13.41 -10.16
C HIS A 96 -1.74 -14.35 -9.29
N ARG A 97 -0.51 -13.94 -9.01
CA ARG A 97 0.42 -14.67 -8.13
C ARG A 97 0.76 -13.81 -6.93
N PHE A 98 0.70 -14.39 -5.76
CA PHE A 98 0.94 -13.73 -4.48
C PHE A 98 2.26 -14.21 -3.88
N VAL A 99 2.97 -13.31 -3.20
CA VAL A 99 4.22 -13.58 -2.50
C VAL A 99 4.06 -13.51 -0.98
N SER A 100 2.98 -12.90 -0.52
CA SER A 100 2.65 -12.77 0.90
C SER A 100 1.27 -13.34 1.21
N HIS A 101 0.93 -13.36 2.48
CA HIS A 101 -0.41 -13.71 2.97
C HIS A 101 -1.17 -12.46 3.46
N SER A 102 -0.70 -11.26 3.11
CA SER A 102 -1.30 -10.03 3.60
C SER A 102 -2.55 -9.65 2.81
N ASP A 103 -3.53 -9.11 3.50
CA ASP A 103 -4.72 -8.49 2.91
C ASP A 103 -4.36 -7.29 2.02
N THR A 104 -3.28 -6.58 2.35
CA THR A 104 -2.73 -5.48 1.56
C THR A 104 -2.36 -5.92 0.15
N GLU A 105 -1.71 -7.08 -0.01
CA GLU A 105 -1.35 -7.61 -1.33
C GLU A 105 -2.61 -7.99 -2.13
N VAL A 106 -3.57 -8.62 -1.48
CA VAL A 106 -4.85 -8.97 -2.11
C VAL A 106 -5.58 -7.72 -2.58
N LEU A 107 -5.63 -6.67 -1.77
CA LEU A 107 -6.23 -5.39 -2.13
C LEU A 107 -5.51 -4.73 -3.32
N LEU A 108 -4.19 -4.78 -3.35
CA LEU A 108 -3.38 -4.22 -4.43
C LEU A 108 -3.64 -4.96 -5.76
N HIS A 109 -3.68 -6.29 -5.73
CA HIS A 109 -4.06 -7.10 -6.89
C HIS A 109 -5.51 -6.89 -7.32
N ALA A 110 -6.43 -6.71 -6.38
CA ALA A 110 -7.83 -6.41 -6.68
C ALA A 110 -7.96 -5.08 -7.42
N PHE A 111 -7.24 -4.05 -6.99
CA PHE A 111 -7.22 -2.77 -7.68
C PHE A 111 -6.57 -2.87 -9.07
N ALA A 112 -5.48 -3.61 -9.21
CA ALA A 112 -4.85 -3.83 -10.51
C ALA A 112 -5.78 -4.56 -11.50
N GLN A 113 -6.62 -5.48 -11.01
CA GLN A 113 -7.55 -6.28 -11.82
C GLN A 113 -8.82 -5.51 -12.19
N TRP A 114 -9.42 -4.81 -11.23
CA TRP A 114 -10.77 -4.23 -11.39
C TRP A 114 -10.81 -2.70 -11.29
N GLY A 115 -9.65 -2.06 -11.06
CA GLY A 115 -9.62 -0.62 -10.83
C GLY A 115 -10.43 -0.20 -9.60
N PRO A 116 -11.06 0.98 -9.63
CA PRO A 116 -11.90 1.48 -8.54
C PRO A 116 -13.10 0.58 -8.20
N ASP A 117 -13.58 -0.22 -9.16
CA ASP A 117 -14.72 -1.13 -8.96
C ASP A 117 -14.39 -2.26 -7.97
N CYS A 118 -13.11 -2.46 -7.65
CA CYS A 118 -12.72 -3.39 -6.59
C CYS A 118 -13.36 -3.04 -5.25
N LEU A 119 -13.67 -1.76 -4.98
CA LEU A 119 -14.27 -1.30 -3.72
C LEU A 119 -15.63 -1.94 -3.45
N GLU A 120 -16.39 -2.29 -4.50
CA GLU A 120 -17.67 -2.98 -4.37
C GLU A 120 -17.54 -4.46 -3.93
N LYS A 121 -16.33 -5.00 -4.01
CA LYS A 121 -16.01 -6.40 -3.67
C LYS A 121 -15.42 -6.55 -2.27
N LEU A 122 -15.06 -5.45 -1.63
CA LEU A 122 -14.40 -5.47 -0.32
C LEU A 122 -15.42 -5.63 0.81
N ASN A 123 -15.03 -6.36 1.86
CA ASN A 123 -15.80 -6.50 3.10
C ASN A 123 -14.89 -6.39 4.33
#